data_3fc2242d42ba8719d7126f8c6ba81d77
#
_entry.id   3fc2242d42ba8719d7126f8c6ba81d77
#
_cell.length_a   1.000
_cell.length_b   1.000
_cell.length_c   1.000
_cell.angle_alpha   90.00
_cell.angle_beta   90.00
_cell.angle_gamma   90.00
#
_symmetry.space_group_name_H-M   'P 1'
#
loop_
_entity.id
_entity.type
_entity.pdbx_description
1 polymer ?
#
loop_
_entity_poly.entity_id
_entity_poly.type
_entity_poly.pdbx_seq_one_letter_code
_entity_poly.pdbx_strand_id
1 'polypeptide(L)'
;MPAIFTDRRGGSSLAPYESLNLALHVGDDPVSVAQNRESLSHMVGQVQFMNQIHGDVFIVVNQHSDIDPTCDALITTTKGLGLAVLVADCIPLLLSSATVVAAVHVGRKGLVSSIALKVVHEMRRLGATKIHGQLGASICGRCYEIPAAMADEV
;
A
#
# COMPACT_ATOMS: atom_id res chain seq x y z
N MET A 1 14.35 0.85 8.15
CA MET A 1 13.40 1.96 8.24
C MET A 1 12.17 1.50 9.02
N PRO A 2 11.50 2.36 9.79
CA PRO A 2 10.29 1.98 10.50
C PRO A 2 9.15 1.70 9.52
N ALA A 3 8.42 0.61 9.73
CA ALA A 3 7.14 0.33 9.10
C ALA A 3 6.04 0.66 10.11
N ILE A 4 4.98 1.30 9.65
CA ILE A 4 3.84 1.70 10.49
C ILE A 4 2.57 1.13 9.85
N PHE A 5 1.74 0.52 10.67
CA PHE A 5 0.39 0.10 10.30
C PHE A 5 -0.60 0.95 11.09
N THR A 6 -1.46 1.66 10.38
CA THR A 6 -2.56 2.41 10.98
C THR A 6 -3.81 1.54 11.06
N ASP A 7 -4.76 1.95 11.88
CA ASP A 7 -6.11 1.41 11.87
C ASP A 7 -7.12 2.51 11.47
N ARG A 8 -8.39 2.21 11.49
CA ARG A 8 -9.47 3.13 11.09
C ARG A 8 -9.72 4.30 12.05
N ARG A 9 -9.01 4.42 13.17
CA ARG A 9 -9.30 5.37 14.26
C ARG A 9 -8.46 6.63 14.14
N GLY A 10 -8.96 7.73 14.71
CA GLY A 10 -8.20 8.97 14.88
C GLY A 10 -8.22 9.90 13.67
N GLY A 11 -9.18 9.71 12.76
CA GLY A 11 -9.35 10.61 11.61
C GLY A 11 -10.59 11.49 11.70
N SER A 12 -10.88 12.20 10.62
CA SER A 12 -11.95 13.19 10.46
C SER A 12 -13.16 12.67 9.68
N SER A 13 -13.07 11.52 9.02
CA SER A 13 -14.15 10.97 8.20
C SER A 13 -15.34 10.52 9.05
N LEU A 14 -16.55 10.78 8.56
CA LEU A 14 -17.81 10.38 9.19
C LEU A 14 -18.28 9.02 8.68
N ALA A 15 -19.37 8.51 9.28
CA ALA A 15 -19.98 7.26 8.84
C ALA A 15 -20.31 7.28 7.32
N PRO A 16 -20.07 6.21 6.59
CA PRO A 16 -19.59 4.88 7.02
C PRO A 16 -18.06 4.72 7.07
N TYR A 17 -17.30 5.81 6.88
CA TYR A 17 -15.83 5.79 6.73
C TYR A 17 -15.07 6.07 8.02
N GLU A 18 -15.75 6.04 9.19
CA GLU A 18 -15.12 6.42 10.48
C GLU A 18 -13.87 5.60 10.78
N SER A 19 -12.81 6.32 11.05
CA SER A 19 -12.61 7.76 10.92
C SER A 19 -11.36 8.12 10.12
N LEU A 20 -10.32 7.28 10.09
CA LEU A 20 -9.05 7.52 9.40
C LEU A 20 -9.07 6.88 8.00
N ASN A 21 -10.06 7.24 7.18
CA ASN A 21 -10.05 6.84 5.79
C ASN A 21 -9.03 7.68 5.00
N LEU A 22 -8.14 7.00 4.29
CA LEU A 22 -7.08 7.59 3.48
C LEU A 22 -7.31 7.43 1.97
N ALA A 23 -8.42 6.74 1.59
CA ALA A 23 -8.73 6.40 0.20
C ALA A 23 -9.62 7.46 -0.45
N LEU A 24 -9.20 8.00 -1.59
CA LEU A 24 -9.94 9.01 -2.35
C LEU A 24 -11.03 8.42 -3.25
N HIS A 25 -10.99 7.11 -3.52
CA HIS A 25 -11.84 6.45 -4.54
C HIS A 25 -13.06 5.72 -3.95
N VAL A 26 -13.29 5.80 -2.66
CA VAL A 26 -14.37 5.05 -1.98
C VAL A 26 -15.65 5.87 -1.80
N GLY A 27 -15.66 7.15 -2.17
CA GLY A 27 -16.84 8.02 -2.09
C GLY A 27 -16.99 8.78 -0.77
N ASP A 28 -15.95 8.86 0.03
CA ASP A 28 -15.87 9.72 1.22
C ASP A 28 -15.70 11.20 0.84
N ASP A 29 -15.95 12.10 1.80
CA ASP A 29 -15.68 13.52 1.65
C ASP A 29 -14.18 13.78 1.39
N PRO A 30 -13.81 14.37 0.21
CA PRO A 30 -12.42 14.60 -0.13
C PRO A 30 -11.66 15.50 0.87
N VAL A 31 -12.37 16.40 1.55
CA VAL A 31 -11.75 17.29 2.56
C VAL A 31 -11.34 16.49 3.79
N SER A 32 -12.21 15.61 4.26
CA SER A 32 -11.92 14.71 5.37
C SER A 32 -10.75 13.76 5.06
N VAL A 33 -10.72 13.20 3.85
CA VAL A 33 -9.60 12.35 3.41
C VAL A 33 -8.29 13.13 3.33
N ALA A 34 -8.32 14.38 2.82
CA ALA A 34 -7.14 15.24 2.77
C ALA A 34 -6.58 15.54 4.18
N GLN A 35 -7.45 15.86 5.14
CA GLN A 35 -7.09 16.07 6.55
C GLN A 35 -6.48 14.80 7.18
N ASN A 36 -7.05 13.63 6.88
CA ASN A 36 -6.52 12.36 7.35
C ASN A 36 -5.11 12.09 6.79
N ARG A 37 -4.91 12.32 5.49
CA ARG A 37 -3.58 12.18 4.84
C ARG A 37 -2.57 13.18 5.39
N GLU A 38 -2.98 14.42 5.65
CA GLU A 38 -2.15 15.43 6.28
C GLU A 38 -1.74 15.02 7.70
N SER A 39 -2.68 14.53 8.50
CA SER A 39 -2.42 14.03 9.86
C SER A 39 -1.40 12.89 9.84
N LEU A 40 -1.51 11.96 8.88
CA LEU A 40 -0.51 10.91 8.69
C LEU A 40 0.86 11.49 8.33
N SER A 41 0.91 12.47 7.42
CA SER A 41 2.15 13.12 7.00
C SER A 41 2.84 13.88 8.13
N HIS A 42 2.10 14.44 9.06
CA HIS A 42 2.65 15.04 10.29
C HIS A 42 3.35 14.02 11.19
N MET A 43 2.88 12.77 11.21
CA MET A 43 3.48 11.71 12.03
C MET A 43 4.71 11.07 11.40
N VAL A 44 4.69 10.88 10.07
CA VAL A 44 5.68 10.02 9.39
C VAL A 44 6.53 10.75 8.34
N GLY A 45 6.26 12.03 8.09
CA GLY A 45 6.86 12.82 7.02
C GLY A 45 6.10 12.67 5.71
N GLN A 46 6.71 13.14 4.62
CA GLN A 46 6.10 13.11 3.29
C GLN A 46 5.82 11.69 2.81
N VAL A 47 4.59 11.42 2.37
CA VAL A 47 4.12 10.09 1.97
C VAL A 47 3.57 10.11 0.55
N GLN A 48 4.06 9.21 -0.30
CA GLN A 48 3.47 8.95 -1.60
C GLN A 48 2.43 7.84 -1.48
N PHE A 49 1.21 8.14 -1.88
CA PHE A 49 0.12 7.19 -2.08
C PHE A 49 0.11 6.68 -3.52
N MET A 50 -0.72 5.68 -3.80
CA MET A 50 -0.95 5.15 -5.15
C MET A 50 -2.44 4.91 -5.40
N ASN A 51 -2.85 5.02 -6.66
CA ASN A 51 -4.16 4.60 -7.12
C ASN A 51 -4.10 3.10 -7.46
N GLN A 52 -4.58 2.26 -6.54
CA GLN A 52 -4.49 0.81 -6.62
C GLN A 52 -5.54 0.23 -7.57
N ILE A 53 -5.12 -0.64 -8.47
CA ILE A 53 -5.97 -1.23 -9.54
C ILE A 53 -6.12 -2.75 -9.42
N HIS A 54 -5.64 -3.34 -8.32
CA HIS A 54 -5.64 -4.79 -8.06
C HIS A 54 -4.91 -5.60 -9.15
N GLY A 55 -3.84 -5.02 -9.69
CA GLY A 55 -2.97 -5.62 -10.70
C GLY A 55 -1.61 -6.03 -10.15
N ASP A 56 -0.59 -5.89 -10.99
CA ASP A 56 0.79 -6.26 -10.67
C ASP A 56 1.81 -5.22 -11.18
N VAL A 57 1.32 -4.02 -11.45
CA VAL A 57 2.16 -2.89 -11.87
C VAL A 57 2.85 -2.30 -10.66
N PHE A 58 4.16 -2.06 -10.77
CA PHE A 58 4.93 -1.31 -9.78
C PHE A 58 5.59 -0.09 -10.42
N ILE A 59 5.83 0.95 -9.61
CA ILE A 59 6.49 2.18 -10.04
C ILE A 59 7.61 2.53 -9.05
N VAL A 60 8.77 2.91 -9.60
CA VAL A 60 9.87 3.49 -8.83
C VAL A 60 9.68 4.99 -8.77
N VAL A 61 9.57 5.54 -7.55
CA VAL A 61 9.37 6.97 -7.32
C VAL A 61 10.60 7.57 -6.64
N ASN A 62 11.04 8.73 -7.14
CA ASN A 62 12.22 9.43 -6.63
C ASN A 62 11.87 10.72 -5.88
N GLN A 63 10.63 11.16 -5.97
CA GLN A 63 10.10 12.34 -5.30
C GLN A 63 8.60 12.17 -5.08
N HIS A 64 8.05 12.94 -4.17
CA HIS A 64 6.60 13.03 -3.96
C HIS A 64 5.92 13.72 -5.16
N SER A 65 4.70 13.30 -5.42
CA SER A 65 3.77 13.90 -6.38
C SER A 65 2.40 14.01 -5.74
N ASP A 66 1.71 15.13 -5.99
CA ASP A 66 0.31 15.32 -5.55
C ASP A 66 -0.67 14.44 -6.35
N ILE A 67 -0.20 13.86 -7.46
CA ILE A 67 -0.97 12.88 -8.25
C ILE A 67 -0.51 11.49 -7.86
N ASP A 68 -1.43 10.70 -7.32
CA ASP A 68 -1.18 9.30 -6.97
C ASP A 68 -0.94 8.48 -8.25
N PRO A 69 0.24 7.86 -8.45
CA PRO A 69 0.48 7.02 -9.61
C PRO A 69 -0.41 5.77 -9.60
N THR A 70 -0.84 5.33 -10.79
CA THR A 70 -1.69 4.15 -10.93
C THR A 70 -0.84 2.89 -10.97
N CYS A 71 -0.85 2.14 -9.86
CA CYS A 71 -0.07 0.92 -9.68
C CYS A 71 -0.53 0.17 -8.43
N ASP A 72 0.05 -0.99 -8.17
CA ASP A 72 -0.17 -1.78 -6.95
C ASP A 72 1.10 -1.95 -6.12
N ALA A 73 2.21 -1.33 -6.52
CA ALA A 73 3.38 -1.21 -5.67
C ALA A 73 4.19 0.06 -5.99
N LEU A 74 4.72 0.66 -4.93
CA LEU A 74 5.70 1.75 -5.01
C LEU A 74 7.04 1.28 -4.44
N ILE A 75 8.11 1.73 -5.08
CA ILE A 75 9.49 1.46 -4.65
C ILE A 75 10.24 2.81 -4.62
N THR A 76 11.07 3.03 -3.62
CA THR A 76 11.95 4.20 -3.58
C THR A 76 13.31 3.93 -2.95
N THR A 77 14.30 4.68 -3.42
CA THR A 77 15.62 4.82 -2.79
C THR A 77 15.78 6.17 -2.11
N THR A 78 14.80 7.05 -2.24
CA THR A 78 14.84 8.41 -1.71
C THR A 78 14.62 8.42 -0.21
N LYS A 79 15.60 8.95 0.53
CA LYS A 79 15.50 9.10 1.98
C LYS A 79 14.46 10.15 2.33
N GLY A 80 13.66 9.87 3.35
CA GLY A 80 12.61 10.79 3.82
C GLY A 80 11.30 10.71 3.05
N LEU A 81 11.24 9.98 1.94
CA LEU A 81 10.00 9.72 1.23
C LEU A 81 9.35 8.44 1.76
N GLY A 82 8.22 8.56 2.43
CA GLY A 82 7.36 7.46 2.83
C GLY A 82 6.55 6.92 1.66
N LEU A 83 6.22 5.63 1.71
CA LEU A 83 5.33 4.99 0.73
C LEU A 83 4.14 4.39 1.47
N ALA A 84 2.93 4.59 0.95
CA ALA A 84 1.71 4.05 1.54
C ALA A 84 1.05 3.01 0.62
N VAL A 85 0.51 1.98 1.24
CA VAL A 85 -0.45 1.04 0.64
C VAL A 85 -1.72 1.05 1.47
N LEU A 86 -2.87 1.13 0.82
CA LEU A 86 -4.19 1.15 1.44
C LEU A 86 -4.85 -0.21 1.28
N VAL A 87 -5.40 -0.74 2.35
CA VAL A 87 -6.09 -2.04 2.32
C VAL A 87 -7.30 -2.04 3.24
N ALA A 88 -8.31 -2.83 2.87
CA ALA A 88 -9.38 -3.27 3.76
C ALA A 88 -9.23 -4.78 4.04
N ASP A 89 -9.13 -5.58 2.97
CA ASP A 89 -9.06 -7.05 3.04
C ASP A 89 -7.77 -7.62 2.43
N CYS A 90 -7.22 -6.96 1.40
CA CYS A 90 -6.00 -7.39 0.72
C CYS A 90 -4.78 -7.34 1.65
N ILE A 91 -3.70 -8.00 1.26
CA ILE A 91 -2.48 -8.09 2.07
C ILE A 91 -1.61 -6.84 1.82
N PRO A 92 -1.36 -6.00 2.83
CA PRO A 92 -0.34 -4.97 2.75
C PRO A 92 1.03 -5.58 3.03
N LEU A 93 1.94 -5.52 2.06
CA LEU A 93 3.31 -5.99 2.21
C LEU A 93 4.26 -4.80 2.18
N LEU A 94 4.97 -4.56 3.27
CA LEU A 94 6.02 -3.56 3.36
C LEU A 94 7.39 -4.25 3.27
N LEU A 95 8.21 -3.81 2.32
CA LEU A 95 9.55 -4.34 2.11
C LEU A 95 10.59 -3.26 2.42
N SER A 96 11.66 -3.66 3.09
CA SER A 96 12.74 -2.74 3.45
C SER A 96 14.11 -3.36 3.34
N SER A 97 15.07 -2.55 2.93
CA SER A 97 16.51 -2.84 2.98
C SER A 97 17.27 -1.63 3.54
N ALA A 98 18.59 -1.66 3.51
CA ALA A 98 19.40 -0.50 3.91
C ALA A 98 19.20 0.72 3.01
N THR A 99 18.88 0.53 1.73
CA THR A 99 18.87 1.58 0.71
C THR A 99 17.57 1.70 -0.07
N VAL A 100 16.69 0.69 -0.04
CA VAL A 100 15.48 0.62 -0.85
C VAL A 100 14.32 0.21 0.03
N VAL A 101 13.16 0.84 -0.13
CA VAL A 101 11.91 0.42 0.49
C VAL A 101 10.81 0.28 -0.56
N ALA A 102 9.80 -0.52 -0.24
CA ALA A 102 8.62 -0.68 -1.06
C ALA A 102 7.36 -0.88 -0.22
N ALA A 103 6.23 -0.38 -0.73
CA ALA A 103 4.89 -0.65 -0.26
C ALA A 103 4.11 -1.37 -1.36
N VAL A 104 3.57 -2.54 -1.07
CA VAL A 104 2.98 -3.45 -2.07
C VAL A 104 1.56 -3.83 -1.66
N HIS A 105 0.61 -3.58 -2.54
CA HIS A 105 -0.74 -4.05 -2.44
C HIS A 105 -0.84 -5.46 -3.07
N VAL A 106 -0.97 -6.48 -2.23
CA VAL A 106 -1.09 -7.85 -2.71
C VAL A 106 -2.56 -8.28 -2.63
N GLY A 107 -3.32 -7.91 -3.64
CA GLY A 107 -4.66 -8.44 -3.88
C GLY A 107 -4.58 -9.81 -4.56
N ARG A 108 -5.72 -10.51 -4.74
CA ARG A 108 -5.78 -11.85 -5.36
C ARG A 108 -5.04 -11.91 -6.71
N LYS A 109 -5.36 -11.00 -7.63
CA LYS A 109 -4.70 -10.95 -8.95
C LYS A 109 -3.19 -10.68 -8.82
N GLY A 110 -2.79 -9.74 -7.95
CA GLY A 110 -1.40 -9.44 -7.69
C GLY A 110 -0.63 -10.63 -7.10
N LEU A 111 -1.29 -11.44 -6.25
CA LEU A 111 -0.71 -12.68 -5.73
C LEU A 111 -0.44 -13.69 -6.85
N VAL A 112 -1.43 -13.97 -7.69
CA VAL A 112 -1.32 -14.89 -8.84
C VAL A 112 -0.26 -14.40 -9.84
N SER A 113 -0.21 -13.11 -10.12
CA SER A 113 0.79 -12.49 -11.01
C SER A 113 2.15 -12.27 -10.36
N SER A 114 2.31 -12.70 -9.09
CA SER A 114 3.59 -12.64 -8.34
C SER A 114 4.15 -11.22 -8.18
N ILE A 115 3.30 -10.22 -7.89
CA ILE A 115 3.71 -8.82 -7.71
C ILE A 115 4.84 -8.68 -6.67
N ALA A 116 4.76 -9.38 -5.54
CA ALA A 116 5.78 -9.34 -4.50
C ALA A 116 7.16 -9.76 -5.03
N LEU A 117 7.20 -10.80 -5.88
CA LEU A 117 8.44 -11.29 -6.47
C LEU A 117 9.02 -10.27 -7.47
N LYS A 118 8.16 -9.66 -8.29
CA LYS A 118 8.56 -8.58 -9.22
C LYS A 118 9.18 -7.41 -8.49
N VAL A 119 8.55 -6.98 -7.38
CA VAL A 119 9.06 -5.90 -6.53
C VAL A 119 10.40 -6.26 -5.88
N VAL A 120 10.55 -7.48 -5.35
CA VAL A 120 11.82 -7.95 -4.78
C VAL A 120 12.94 -7.98 -5.82
N HIS A 121 12.65 -8.40 -7.05
CA HIS A 121 13.63 -8.37 -8.15
C HIS A 121 14.07 -6.94 -8.46
N GLU A 122 13.11 -6.00 -8.54
CA GLU A 122 13.42 -4.60 -8.81
C GLU A 122 14.20 -3.96 -7.66
N MET A 123 13.83 -4.24 -6.40
CA MET A 123 14.62 -3.78 -5.24
C MET A 123 16.07 -4.26 -5.30
N ARG A 124 16.30 -5.52 -5.71
CA ARG A 124 17.65 -6.06 -5.91
C ARG A 124 18.38 -5.34 -7.04
N ARG A 125 17.71 -5.06 -8.16
CA ARG A 125 18.27 -4.26 -9.28
C ARG A 125 18.69 -2.86 -8.81
N LEU A 126 17.95 -2.29 -7.84
CA LEU A 126 18.26 -1.00 -7.21
C LEU A 126 19.30 -1.10 -6.07
N GLY A 127 19.93 -2.25 -5.87
CA GLY A 127 21.04 -2.45 -4.95
C GLY A 127 20.65 -2.98 -3.56
N ALA A 128 19.41 -3.43 -3.37
CA ALA A 128 19.02 -4.07 -2.10
C ALA A 128 19.67 -5.46 -1.96
N THR A 129 20.43 -5.69 -0.89
CA THR A 129 21.07 -6.98 -0.62
C THR A 129 20.31 -7.84 0.38
N LYS A 130 19.89 -7.27 1.50
CA LYS A 130 19.04 -7.91 2.51
C LYS A 130 17.69 -7.21 2.51
N ILE A 131 16.65 -7.96 2.19
CA ILE A 131 15.27 -7.44 2.15
C ILE A 131 14.50 -8.10 3.28
N HIS A 132 13.88 -7.26 4.11
CA HIS A 132 12.96 -7.67 5.16
C HIS A 132 11.54 -7.33 4.73
N GLY A 133 10.62 -8.27 4.91
CA GLY A 133 9.21 -8.09 4.64
C GLY A 133 8.38 -8.08 5.92
N GLN A 134 7.37 -7.22 5.97
CA GLN A 134 6.35 -7.20 7.02
C GLN A 134 4.97 -7.23 6.36
N LEU A 135 4.12 -8.14 6.81
CA LEU A 135 2.73 -8.22 6.42
C LEU A 135 1.88 -7.53 7.48
N GLY A 136 0.94 -6.69 7.05
CA GLY A 136 -0.07 -6.13 7.93
C GLY A 136 -1.32 -7.01 8.01
N ALA A 137 -2.34 -6.51 8.70
CA ALA A 137 -3.63 -7.18 8.81
C ALA A 137 -4.28 -7.36 7.43
N SER A 138 -4.86 -8.53 7.22
CA SER A 138 -5.60 -8.87 6.01
C SER A 138 -6.72 -9.85 6.34
N ILE A 139 -7.66 -10.03 5.43
CA ILE A 139 -8.72 -11.02 5.59
C ILE A 139 -8.13 -12.43 5.70
N CYS A 140 -8.63 -13.24 6.61
CA CYS A 140 -8.18 -14.62 6.74
C CYS A 140 -8.90 -15.53 5.72
N GLY A 141 -8.26 -16.65 5.35
CA GLY A 141 -8.80 -17.57 4.35
C GLY A 141 -10.15 -18.21 4.73
N ARG A 142 -10.55 -18.18 6.00
CA ARG A 142 -11.88 -18.66 6.44
C ARG A 142 -12.98 -17.61 6.26
N CYS A 143 -12.62 -16.33 6.18
CA CYS A 143 -13.55 -15.22 6.03
C CYS A 143 -13.61 -14.71 4.58
N TYR A 144 -12.64 -15.11 3.75
CA TYR A 144 -12.57 -14.69 2.36
C TYR A 144 -13.43 -15.59 1.49
N GLU A 145 -14.69 -15.18 1.30
CA GLU A 145 -15.63 -15.87 0.43
C GLU A 145 -15.37 -15.51 -1.04
N ILE A 146 -15.22 -16.53 -1.88
CA ILE A 146 -15.09 -16.39 -3.33
C ILE A 146 -16.12 -17.26 -4.04
N PRO A 147 -16.66 -16.84 -5.21
CA PRO A 147 -17.47 -17.68 -6.04
C PRO A 147 -16.71 -18.96 -6.47
N ALA A 148 -17.40 -20.10 -6.55
CA ALA A 148 -16.78 -21.37 -6.92
C ALA A 148 -15.96 -21.29 -8.23
N ALA A 149 -16.46 -20.54 -9.22
CA ALA A 149 -15.74 -20.31 -10.48
C ALA A 149 -14.39 -19.59 -10.34
N MET A 150 -14.15 -18.89 -9.23
CA MET A 150 -12.87 -18.24 -8.93
C MET A 150 -11.89 -19.15 -8.19
N ALA A 151 -12.35 -20.25 -7.60
CA ALA A 151 -11.48 -21.18 -6.86
C ALA A 151 -10.49 -21.90 -7.78
N ASP A 152 -10.85 -22.08 -9.04
CA ASP A 152 -10.03 -22.78 -10.05
C ASP A 152 -8.96 -21.85 -10.70
N GLU A 153 -8.96 -20.55 -10.36
CA GLU A 153 -8.01 -19.56 -10.92
C GLU A 153 -6.74 -19.37 -10.07
N VAL A 154 -6.60 -20.06 -8.93
CA VAL A 154 -5.51 -19.82 -7.95
C VAL A 154 -4.64 -21.06 -7.77
#